data_759bdaebefa0c54ac69483ab08c63c5e
#
_entry.id   759bdaebefa0c54ac69483ab08c63c5e
#
_cell.length_a   1.000
_cell.length_b   1.000
_cell.length_c   1.000
_cell.angle_alpha   90.00
_cell.angle_beta   90.00
_cell.angle_gamma   90.00
#
_symmetry.space_group_name_H-M   'P 1'
#
loop_
_entity.id
_entity.type
_entity.pdbx_description
1 polymer ?
#
loop_
_entity_poly.entity_id
_entity_poly.type
_entity_poly.pdbx_seq_one_letter_code
_entity_poly.pdbx_strand_id
1 'polypeptide(L)'
;ASIKVSNDEYLNTILYSFYDVNLDGIEELLIGEKYDDRFVIYDLYTMVDRKPTHVLSGWDKNRYYPVSGSFISNEYSNSAMESGLNVYALETNSTNLIFQLALKYDSSVDENEPWFISYVDNASDNDWDKISEV
;
A
#
# COMPACT_ATOMS: atom_id res chain seq x y z
N ALA A 1 -4.71 8.96 -14.70
CA ALA A 1 -3.52 8.26 -14.25
C ALA A 1 -2.35 9.21 -14.12
N SER A 2 -1.53 8.97 -13.16
CA SER A 2 -0.35 9.80 -12.90
C SER A 2 0.91 9.30 -13.59
N ILE A 3 0.87 8.13 -14.22
CA ILE A 3 2.03 7.56 -14.89
C ILE A 3 2.31 8.32 -16.18
N LYS A 4 3.52 8.88 -16.26
CA LYS A 4 4.01 9.56 -17.45
C LYS A 4 5.11 8.73 -18.08
N VAL A 5 4.87 8.27 -19.28
CA VAL A 5 5.82 7.43 -20.00
C VAL A 5 6.53 8.27 -21.06
N SER A 6 7.85 8.27 -21.01
CA SER A 6 8.69 9.09 -21.89
C SER A 6 9.29 8.34 -23.07
N ASN A 7 9.24 7.00 -23.08
CA ASN A 7 9.79 6.18 -24.15
C ASN A 7 9.15 4.78 -24.17
N ASP A 8 9.32 4.08 -25.29
CA ASP A 8 8.74 2.75 -25.52
C ASP A 8 9.27 1.69 -24.56
N GLU A 9 10.53 1.80 -24.16
CA GLU A 9 11.14 0.86 -23.22
C GLU A 9 10.46 0.94 -21.86
N TYR A 10 10.15 2.13 -21.39
CA TYR A 10 9.41 2.32 -20.18
C TYR A 10 7.98 1.76 -20.30
N LEU A 11 7.31 2.02 -21.42
CA LEU A 11 5.97 1.48 -21.69
C LEU A 11 5.92 -0.04 -21.61
N ASN A 12 6.98 -0.72 -22.04
CA ASN A 12 7.04 -2.19 -22.03
C ASN A 12 7.11 -2.77 -20.64
N THR A 13 7.44 -1.98 -19.60
CA THR A 13 7.51 -2.44 -18.23
C THR A 13 6.24 -2.12 -17.43
N ILE A 14 5.41 -1.20 -17.91
CA ILE A 14 4.15 -0.82 -17.27
C ILE A 14 3.09 -1.85 -17.60
N LEU A 15 2.47 -2.38 -16.56
CA LEU A 15 1.44 -3.39 -16.64
C LEU A 15 0.12 -2.85 -16.08
N TYR A 16 -0.97 -3.48 -16.49
CA TYR A 16 -2.23 -3.29 -15.81
C TYR A 16 -2.81 -4.64 -15.40
N SER A 17 -3.63 -4.63 -14.37
CA SER A 17 -4.32 -5.81 -13.88
C SER A 17 -5.70 -5.42 -13.36
N PHE A 18 -6.67 -6.29 -13.58
CA PHE A 18 -7.96 -6.18 -12.93
C PHE A 18 -8.00 -7.17 -11.77
N TYR A 19 -8.29 -6.67 -10.58
CA TYR A 19 -8.27 -7.46 -9.36
C TYR A 19 -9.29 -6.89 -8.37
N ASP A 20 -10.10 -7.76 -7.79
CA ASP A 20 -11.11 -7.35 -6.80
C ASP A 20 -10.44 -7.17 -5.43
N VAL A 21 -9.93 -5.97 -5.16
CA VAL A 21 -9.12 -5.69 -3.97
C VAL A 21 -9.94 -5.58 -2.69
N ASN A 22 -11.27 -5.46 -2.78
CA ASN A 22 -12.14 -5.31 -1.62
C ASN A 22 -13.21 -6.41 -1.52
N LEU A 23 -13.16 -7.40 -2.40
CA LEU A 23 -14.08 -8.54 -2.44
C LEU A 23 -15.56 -8.14 -2.54
N ASP A 24 -15.84 -7.08 -3.29
CA ASP A 24 -17.22 -6.64 -3.53
C ASP A 24 -17.83 -7.20 -4.82
N GLY A 25 -17.06 -7.99 -5.56
CA GLY A 25 -17.49 -8.60 -6.83
C GLY A 25 -17.21 -7.72 -8.04
N ILE A 26 -16.65 -6.53 -7.87
CA ILE A 26 -16.30 -5.61 -8.95
C ILE A 26 -14.78 -5.41 -8.91
N GLU A 27 -14.10 -5.74 -10.02
CA GLU A 27 -12.65 -5.61 -10.09
C GLU A 27 -12.22 -4.15 -10.20
N GLU A 28 -11.14 -3.81 -9.51
CA GLU A 28 -10.44 -2.55 -9.63
C GLU A 28 -9.40 -2.64 -10.73
N LEU A 29 -8.98 -1.48 -11.26
CA LEU A 29 -7.89 -1.37 -12.21
C LEU A 29 -6.61 -0.96 -11.48
N LEU A 30 -5.61 -1.81 -11.55
CA LEU A 30 -4.27 -1.57 -11.01
C LEU A 30 -3.31 -1.32 -12.16
N ILE A 31 -2.59 -0.22 -12.12
CA ILE A 31 -1.54 0.12 -13.07
C ILE A 31 -0.23 0.17 -12.32
N GLY A 32 0.79 -0.52 -12.81
CA GLY A 32 2.06 -0.57 -12.11
C GLY A 32 3.11 -1.44 -12.79
N GLU A 33 3.99 -2.01 -12.01
CA GLU A 33 5.06 -2.89 -12.46
C GLU A 33 5.13 -4.15 -11.59
N LYS A 34 5.67 -5.22 -12.17
CA LYS A 34 5.94 -6.43 -11.44
C LYS A 34 7.43 -6.50 -11.10
N TYR A 35 7.72 -6.62 -9.79
CA TYR A 35 9.07 -6.85 -9.26
C TYR A 35 9.07 -8.18 -8.51
N ASP A 36 9.91 -9.12 -8.97
CA ASP A 36 9.90 -10.48 -8.47
C ASP A 36 8.47 -11.03 -8.57
N ASP A 37 7.85 -11.43 -7.48
CA ASP A 37 6.47 -11.94 -7.46
C ASP A 37 5.46 -10.92 -6.95
N ARG A 38 5.87 -9.65 -6.82
CA ARG A 38 5.00 -8.59 -6.30
C ARG A 38 4.59 -7.62 -7.38
N PHE A 39 3.34 -7.18 -7.33
CA PHE A 39 2.83 -6.11 -8.19
C PHE A 39 2.86 -4.79 -7.42
N VAL A 40 3.69 -3.85 -7.87
CA VAL A 40 3.77 -2.50 -7.30
C VAL A 40 2.72 -1.63 -7.97
N ILE A 41 1.80 -1.08 -7.18
CA ILE A 41 0.73 -0.24 -7.70
C ILE A 41 1.22 1.20 -7.85
N TYR A 42 1.19 1.74 -9.06
CA TYR A 42 1.43 3.16 -9.31
C TYR A 42 0.15 3.96 -9.25
N ASP A 43 -0.92 3.42 -9.82
CA ASP A 43 -2.25 4.01 -9.76
C ASP A 43 -3.30 2.94 -9.56
N LEU A 44 -4.28 3.23 -8.73
CA LEU A 44 -5.43 2.38 -8.44
C LEU A 44 -6.70 3.14 -8.75
N TYR A 45 -7.58 2.50 -9.51
CA TYR A 45 -8.93 3.01 -9.83
C TYR A 45 -9.97 2.02 -9.37
N THR A 46 -11.03 2.53 -8.81
CA THR A 46 -12.22 1.75 -8.42
C THR A 46 -13.46 2.33 -9.07
N MET A 47 -14.56 1.62 -8.97
CA MET A 47 -15.86 2.11 -9.43
C MET A 47 -16.60 2.73 -8.25
N VAL A 48 -16.94 4.01 -8.38
CA VAL A 48 -17.81 4.72 -7.44
C VAL A 48 -19.04 5.19 -8.22
N ASP A 49 -20.21 4.72 -7.82
CA ASP A 49 -21.47 5.00 -8.53
C ASP A 49 -21.37 4.71 -10.03
N ARG A 50 -20.73 3.57 -10.38
CA ARG A 50 -20.51 3.10 -11.76
C ARG A 50 -19.57 3.99 -12.59
N LYS A 51 -18.76 4.83 -11.94
CA LYS A 51 -17.77 5.67 -12.61
C LYS A 51 -16.37 5.28 -12.15
N PRO A 52 -15.42 5.07 -13.10
CA PRO A 52 -14.03 4.87 -12.73
C PRO A 52 -13.51 6.07 -11.94
N THR A 53 -12.96 5.84 -10.77
CA THR A 53 -12.53 6.90 -9.85
C THR A 53 -11.15 6.55 -9.29
N HIS A 54 -10.24 7.51 -9.33
CA HIS A 54 -8.87 7.34 -8.85
C HIS A 54 -8.85 7.24 -7.31
N VAL A 55 -8.13 6.24 -6.78
CA VAL A 55 -8.02 5.99 -5.34
C VAL A 55 -6.69 6.49 -4.80
N LEU A 56 -5.58 6.06 -5.41
CA LEU A 56 -4.24 6.37 -4.92
C LEU A 56 -3.22 6.35 -6.03
N SER A 57 -2.09 7.02 -5.77
CA SER A 57 -0.87 6.94 -6.57
C SER A 57 0.31 6.61 -5.68
N GLY A 58 1.18 5.72 -6.17
CA GLY A 58 2.40 5.32 -5.48
C GLY A 58 3.65 5.90 -6.13
N TRP A 59 4.77 5.87 -5.41
CA TRP A 59 6.09 6.27 -5.90
C TRP A 59 7.19 5.59 -5.06
N ASP A 60 8.45 5.76 -5.44
CA ASP A 60 9.60 4.99 -4.93
C ASP A 60 9.67 4.78 -3.42
N LYS A 61 9.35 5.80 -2.62
CA LYS A 61 9.45 5.75 -1.16
C LYS A 61 8.10 5.57 -0.48
N ASN A 62 7.04 5.44 -1.26
CA ASN A 62 5.69 5.28 -0.77
C ASN A 62 4.95 4.32 -1.71
N ARG A 63 5.17 3.04 -1.51
CA ARG A 63 4.73 1.99 -2.42
C ARG A 63 3.47 1.31 -1.93
N TYR A 64 2.62 0.93 -2.87
CA TYR A 64 1.40 0.19 -2.58
C TYR A 64 1.42 -1.16 -3.26
N TYR A 65 0.91 -2.16 -2.55
CA TYR A 65 0.84 -3.54 -3.04
C TYR A 65 -0.52 -4.15 -2.71
N PRO A 66 -1.12 -4.92 -3.62
CA PRO A 66 -2.26 -5.76 -3.25
C PRO A 66 -1.78 -6.89 -2.35
N VAL A 67 -2.53 -7.17 -1.30
CA VAL A 67 -2.22 -8.24 -0.34
C VAL A 67 -3.41 -9.19 -0.27
N SER A 68 -3.15 -10.48 -0.16
CA SER A 68 -4.19 -11.49 -0.07
C SER A 68 -5.12 -11.21 1.12
N GLY A 69 -6.39 -11.58 0.98
CA GLY A 69 -7.41 -11.31 1.99
C GLY A 69 -8.10 -9.96 1.83
N SER A 70 -8.01 -9.36 0.63
CA SER A 70 -8.66 -8.09 0.27
C SER A 70 -8.09 -6.86 0.96
N PHE A 71 -6.76 -6.79 1.06
CA PHE A 71 -6.08 -5.65 1.66
C PHE A 71 -5.09 -5.01 0.68
N ILE A 72 -4.70 -3.79 1.00
CA ILE A 72 -3.66 -3.04 0.29
C ILE A 72 -2.62 -2.64 1.34
N SER A 73 -1.35 -2.99 1.10
CA SER A 73 -0.27 -2.51 1.95
C SER A 73 0.36 -1.25 1.35
N ASN A 74 0.70 -0.32 2.22
CA ASN A 74 1.48 0.86 1.90
C ASN A 74 2.83 0.74 2.59
N GLU A 75 3.90 0.59 1.83
CA GLU A 75 5.26 0.46 2.37
C GLU A 75 6.01 1.77 2.18
N TYR A 76 6.62 2.26 3.24
CA TYR A 76 7.35 3.53 3.24
C TYR A 76 8.73 3.37 3.86
N SER A 77 9.64 4.30 3.50
CA SER A 77 10.97 4.39 4.09
C SER A 77 11.24 5.87 4.41
N ASN A 78 11.48 6.17 5.68
CA ASN A 78 11.82 7.51 6.15
C ASN A 78 13.34 7.72 6.20
N SER A 79 14.07 6.66 6.57
CA SER A 79 15.54 6.69 6.68
C SER A 79 16.08 5.27 6.66
N ALA A 80 17.40 5.14 6.75
CA ALA A 80 18.06 3.83 6.88
C ALA A 80 17.67 3.12 8.19
N MET A 81 17.22 3.85 9.20
CA MET A 81 16.88 3.33 10.52
C MET A 81 15.38 3.12 10.72
N GLU A 82 14.55 3.78 9.92
CA GLU A 82 13.11 3.73 10.08
C GLU A 82 12.41 3.47 8.75
N SER A 83 11.61 2.42 8.73
CA SER A 83 10.71 2.08 7.63
C SER A 83 9.48 1.39 8.20
N GLY A 84 8.47 1.22 7.37
CA GLY A 84 7.28 0.53 7.85
C GLY A 84 6.27 0.29 6.76
N LEU A 85 5.15 -0.28 7.16
CA LEU A 85 4.01 -0.47 6.30
C LEU A 85 2.70 -0.24 7.06
N ASN A 86 1.72 0.22 6.32
CA ASN A 86 0.34 0.32 6.78
C ASN A 86 -0.50 -0.64 5.95
N VAL A 87 -1.50 -1.25 6.56
CA VAL A 87 -2.44 -2.13 5.87
C VAL A 87 -3.81 -1.48 5.88
N TYR A 88 -4.42 -1.42 4.71
CA TYR A 88 -5.74 -0.80 4.49
C TYR A 88 -6.69 -1.78 3.81
N ALA A 89 -7.98 -1.60 4.07
CA ALA A 89 -9.06 -2.15 3.26
C ALA A 89 -9.69 -1.02 2.44
N LEU A 90 -10.02 -1.29 1.18
CA LEU A 90 -10.76 -0.32 0.36
C LEU A 90 -12.25 -0.49 0.63
N GLU A 91 -12.89 0.60 1.03
CA GLU A 91 -14.34 0.61 1.25
C GLU A 91 -15.09 0.42 -0.08
N THR A 92 -16.14 -0.40 -0.07
CA THR A 92 -16.97 -0.65 -1.24
C THR A 92 -17.66 0.64 -1.73
N ASN A 93 -17.69 0.83 -3.05
CA ASN A 93 -18.29 2.00 -3.70
C ASN A 93 -17.75 3.32 -3.15
N SER A 94 -16.45 3.37 -2.89
CA SER A 94 -15.79 4.50 -2.28
C SER A 94 -14.30 4.51 -2.65
N THR A 95 -13.65 5.65 -2.45
CA THR A 95 -12.20 5.77 -2.55
C THR A 95 -11.53 5.75 -1.17
N ASN A 96 -12.29 5.52 -0.10
CA ASN A 96 -11.76 5.52 1.26
C ASN A 96 -10.95 4.26 1.55
N LEU A 97 -9.74 4.47 2.06
CA LEU A 97 -8.89 3.40 2.58
C LEU A 97 -9.09 3.35 4.09
N ILE A 98 -9.54 2.19 4.58
CA ILE A 98 -9.83 1.99 6.00
C ILE A 98 -8.62 1.33 6.65
N PHE A 99 -7.99 2.03 7.58
CA PHE A 99 -6.81 1.55 8.29
C PHE A 99 -7.12 0.25 9.06
N GLN A 100 -6.18 -0.72 8.97
CA GLN A 100 -6.27 -1.99 9.68
C GLN A 100 -5.18 -2.11 10.75
N LEU A 101 -3.92 -1.98 10.35
CA LEU A 101 -2.78 -2.04 11.27
C LEU A 101 -1.55 -1.42 10.62
N ALA A 102 -0.55 -1.14 11.42
CA ALA A 102 0.76 -0.68 10.96
C ALA A 102 1.87 -1.51 11.60
N LEU A 103 2.91 -1.77 10.82
CA LEU A 103 4.17 -2.34 11.28
C LEU A 103 5.28 -1.32 11.07
N LYS A 104 6.19 -1.23 12.01
CA LYS A 104 7.32 -0.31 11.93
C LYS A 104 8.62 -1.01 12.31
N TYR A 105 9.65 -0.76 11.51
CA TYR A 105 11.03 -1.05 11.86
C TYR A 105 11.70 0.26 12.29
N ASP A 106 12.23 0.31 13.51
CA ASP A 106 12.91 1.50 14.01
C ASP A 106 14.08 1.09 14.92
N SER A 107 15.26 0.97 14.32
CA SER A 107 16.49 0.59 15.04
C SER A 107 17.06 1.74 15.87
N SER A 108 16.58 2.97 15.70
CA SER A 108 16.99 4.10 16.53
C SER A 108 16.35 4.06 17.92
N VAL A 109 15.20 3.40 18.05
CA VAL A 109 14.52 3.21 19.32
C VAL A 109 15.08 2.00 20.08
N ASP A 110 15.19 0.86 19.38
CA ASP A 110 15.74 -0.36 19.96
C ASP A 110 16.46 -1.17 18.86
N GLU A 111 17.79 -1.20 18.96
CA GLU A 111 18.63 -1.89 17.97
C GLU A 111 18.44 -3.41 18.00
N ASN A 112 18.12 -3.99 19.16
CA ASN A 112 17.98 -5.43 19.32
C ASN A 112 16.58 -5.93 19.01
N GLU A 113 15.56 -5.10 19.25
CA GLU A 113 14.16 -5.43 18.99
C GLU A 113 13.49 -4.28 18.24
N PRO A 114 13.84 -4.08 16.94
CA PRO A 114 13.43 -2.90 16.20
C PRO A 114 12.01 -2.95 15.62
N TRP A 115 11.27 -4.03 15.82
CA TRP A 115 9.95 -4.22 15.23
C TRP A 115 8.81 -3.85 16.17
N PHE A 116 7.89 -3.05 15.68
CA PHE A 116 6.73 -2.54 16.41
C PHE A 116 5.45 -2.71 15.61
N ILE A 117 4.33 -2.83 16.32
CA ILE A 117 2.99 -2.91 15.72
C ILE A 117 2.07 -1.88 16.39
N SER A 118 1.16 -1.31 15.57
CA SER A 118 0.11 -0.44 16.08
C SER A 118 -1.21 -0.73 15.36
N TYR A 119 -2.30 -0.66 16.12
CA TYR A 119 -3.66 -0.72 15.59
C TYR A 119 -4.33 0.66 15.56
N VAL A 120 -3.55 1.70 15.79
CA VAL A 120 -4.01 3.10 15.82
C VAL A 120 -3.57 3.79 14.54
N ASP A 121 -4.51 4.35 13.80
CA ASP A 121 -4.23 5.15 12.60
C ASP A 121 -3.51 6.44 12.99
N ASN A 122 -2.48 6.82 12.22
CA ASN A 122 -1.62 7.95 12.54
C ASN A 122 -1.05 7.86 13.97
N ALA A 123 -0.51 6.70 14.31
CA ALA A 123 -0.02 6.37 15.65
C ALA A 123 1.02 7.37 16.16
N SER A 124 0.87 7.80 17.41
CA SER A 124 1.90 8.54 18.14
C SER A 124 2.88 7.56 18.80
N ASP A 125 3.96 8.09 19.40
CA ASP A 125 5.01 7.24 20.00
C ASP A 125 4.48 6.25 21.05
N ASN A 126 3.41 6.60 21.76
CA ASN A 126 2.83 5.76 22.79
C ASN A 126 1.90 4.66 22.26
N ASP A 127 1.59 4.68 20.98
CA ASP A 127 0.62 3.76 20.36
C ASP A 127 1.28 2.49 19.80
N TRP A 128 2.59 2.35 19.93
CA TRP A 128 3.35 1.24 19.39
C TRP A 128 3.72 0.23 20.45
N ASP A 129 3.49 -1.04 20.14
CA ASP A 129 3.91 -2.17 20.97
C ASP A 129 5.02 -2.93 20.28
N LYS A 130 5.98 -3.43 21.04
CA LYS A 130 7.01 -4.33 20.50
C LYS A 130 6.37 -5.65 20.08
N ILE A 131 6.72 -6.14 18.90
CA ILE A 131 6.17 -7.42 18.40
C ILE A 131 6.54 -8.57 19.33
N SER A 132 7.72 -8.53 19.94
CA SER A 132 8.17 -9.57 20.89
C SER A 132 7.31 -9.64 22.15
N GLU A 133 6.50 -8.63 22.44
CA GLU A 133 5.65 -8.54 23.62
C GLU A 133 4.16 -8.78 23.34
N VAL A 134 3.83 -9.01 22.06
CA VAL A 134 2.44 -9.19 21.62
C VAL A 134 1.98 -10.65 21.76
#